data_8b30da670267f4de59e4207bb2fb91b3
#
_entry.id   8b30da670267f4de59e4207bb2fb91b3
#
_cell.length_a   1.000
_cell.length_b   1.000
_cell.length_c   1.000
_cell.angle_alpha   90.00
_cell.angle_beta   90.00
_cell.angle_gamma   90.00
#
_symmetry.space_group_name_H-M   'P 1'
#
loop_
_entity.id
_entity.type
_entity.pdbx_description
1 polymer ?
#
loop_
_entity_poly.entity_id
_entity_poly.type
_entity_poly.pdbx_seq_one_letter_code
_entity_poly.pdbx_strand_id
1 'polypeptide(L)'
;YSGKGEGKNAPELEHVRAVGPLPRGMWKMGQPYDSAKVGPFAIRLTPVGHTAHGRSAFLVHGDSRKAPGSASNGCIILSRPVRDRMWQSGDRDLLVVE
;
A
#
# COMPACT_ATOMS: atom_id res chain seq x y z
N TYR A 1 7.11 -1.66 3.46
CA TYR A 1 7.45 -2.30 2.19
C TYR A 1 6.21 -2.47 1.33
N SER A 2 6.40 -2.77 0.07
CA SER A 2 5.32 -3.05 -0.86
C SER A 2 5.76 -4.15 -1.84
N GLY A 3 4.83 -5.08 -2.15
CA GLY A 3 5.12 -6.22 -3.02
C GLY A 3 5.51 -7.50 -2.27
N LYS A 4 5.60 -8.59 -3.01
CA LYS A 4 5.81 -9.93 -2.45
C LYS A 4 6.89 -10.68 -3.24
N GLY A 5 7.74 -11.45 -2.53
CA GLY A 5 8.78 -12.24 -3.16
C GLY A 5 9.71 -11.38 -4.03
N GLU A 6 9.89 -11.72 -5.29
CA GLU A 6 10.71 -10.97 -6.23
C GLU A 6 10.21 -9.56 -6.48
N GLY A 7 8.91 -9.32 -6.25
CA GLY A 7 8.30 -8.01 -6.43
C GLY A 7 8.44 -7.08 -5.23
N LYS A 8 8.95 -7.57 -4.09
CA LYS A 8 9.05 -6.72 -2.89
C LYS A 8 10.02 -5.58 -3.15
N ASN A 9 9.49 -4.34 -3.06
CA ASN A 9 10.24 -3.10 -3.30
C ASN A 9 10.93 -3.05 -4.67
N ALA A 10 10.37 -3.75 -5.67
CA ALA A 10 10.91 -3.81 -7.02
C ALA A 10 10.04 -3.01 -7.98
N PRO A 11 10.33 -1.70 -8.23
CA PRO A 11 9.50 -0.85 -9.08
C PRO A 11 9.31 -1.39 -10.51
N GLU A 12 10.30 -2.08 -11.04
CA GLU A 12 10.22 -2.67 -12.37
C GLU A 12 9.17 -3.78 -12.49
N LEU A 13 8.69 -4.32 -11.36
CA LEU A 13 7.63 -5.32 -11.33
C LEU A 13 6.27 -4.76 -10.89
N GLU A 14 6.12 -3.43 -10.88
CA GLU A 14 4.89 -2.79 -10.41
C GLU A 14 3.63 -3.18 -11.22
N HIS A 15 3.79 -3.67 -12.44
CA HIS A 15 2.69 -4.11 -13.28
C HIS A 15 2.24 -5.55 -13.01
N VAL A 16 2.98 -6.30 -12.21
CA VAL A 16 2.70 -7.72 -11.95
C VAL A 16 1.70 -7.85 -10.80
N ARG A 17 0.53 -8.43 -11.09
CA ARG A 17 -0.52 -8.62 -10.07
C ARG A 17 -0.06 -9.54 -8.95
N ALA A 18 -0.42 -9.17 -7.71
CA ALA A 18 -0.16 -9.95 -6.50
C ALA A 18 1.33 -10.19 -6.20
N VAL A 19 2.24 -9.58 -6.92
CA VAL A 19 3.69 -9.72 -6.78
C VAL A 19 4.35 -8.35 -6.65
N GLY A 20 4.09 -7.44 -7.58
CA GLY A 20 4.73 -6.14 -7.64
C GLY A 20 4.33 -5.20 -6.52
N PRO A 21 5.14 -4.18 -6.26
CA PRO A 21 4.81 -3.13 -5.28
C PRO A 21 3.70 -2.21 -5.80
N LEU A 22 3.31 -1.25 -4.97
CA LEU A 22 2.37 -0.21 -5.38
C LEU A 22 2.95 0.52 -6.59
N PRO A 23 2.18 0.65 -7.68
CA PRO A 23 2.67 1.37 -8.87
C PRO A 23 3.06 2.81 -8.57
N ARG A 24 4.12 3.27 -9.22
CA ARG A 24 4.60 4.65 -9.11
C ARG A 24 3.54 5.62 -9.62
N GLY A 25 3.56 6.83 -9.06
CA GLY A 25 2.63 7.90 -9.41
C GLY A 25 1.93 8.49 -8.21
N MET A 26 0.94 9.34 -8.48
CA MET A 26 0.15 9.98 -7.43
C MET A 26 -1.00 9.10 -6.98
N TRP A 27 -1.24 9.13 -5.67
CA TRP A 27 -2.32 8.40 -5.02
C TRP A 27 -3.04 9.28 -4.02
N LYS A 28 -4.30 8.99 -3.78
CA LYS A 28 -5.12 9.66 -2.77
C LYS A 28 -5.42 8.71 -1.64
N MET A 29 -5.20 9.14 -0.40
CA MET A 29 -5.52 8.35 0.79
C MET A 29 -6.96 8.59 1.23
N GLY A 30 -7.69 7.50 1.47
CA GLY A 30 -9.02 7.55 2.05
C GLY A 30 -8.98 7.55 3.57
N GLN A 31 -10.16 7.60 4.19
CA GLN A 31 -10.29 7.56 5.64
C GLN A 31 -9.88 6.20 6.19
N PRO A 32 -9.12 6.15 7.30
CA PRO A 32 -8.77 4.87 7.93
C PRO A 32 -10.00 4.09 8.37
N TYR A 33 -9.92 2.77 8.28
CA TYR A 33 -10.98 1.87 8.71
C TYR A 33 -10.39 0.56 9.23
N ASP A 34 -11.20 -0.19 9.97
CA ASP A 34 -10.81 -1.52 10.45
C ASP A 34 -11.22 -2.57 9.42
N SER A 35 -10.23 -3.23 8.85
CA SER A 35 -10.45 -4.25 7.83
C SER A 35 -10.47 -5.63 8.48
N ALA A 36 -11.50 -6.42 8.18
CA ALA A 36 -11.56 -7.81 8.62
C ALA A 36 -10.44 -8.66 7.98
N LYS A 37 -9.92 -8.24 6.84
CA LYS A 37 -8.92 -8.98 6.09
C LYS A 37 -7.48 -8.60 6.48
N VAL A 38 -7.20 -7.30 6.66
CA VAL A 38 -5.83 -6.81 6.87
C VAL A 38 -5.62 -6.11 8.21
N GLY A 39 -6.65 -6.04 9.05
CA GLY A 39 -6.55 -5.52 10.41
C GLY A 39 -6.95 -4.06 10.57
N PRO A 40 -6.68 -3.49 11.76
CA PRO A 40 -7.13 -2.15 12.10
C PRO A 40 -6.33 -1.06 11.41
N PHE A 41 -6.98 0.10 11.27
CA PHE A 41 -6.37 1.32 10.74
C PHE A 41 -5.75 1.13 9.35
N ALA A 42 -6.49 0.47 8.46
CA ALA A 42 -6.12 0.36 7.07
C ALA A 42 -6.53 1.63 6.31
N ILE A 43 -5.70 2.08 5.39
CA ILE A 43 -5.94 3.29 4.61
C ILE A 43 -6.06 2.90 3.14
N ARG A 44 -7.23 3.19 2.54
CA ARG A 44 -7.47 2.89 1.12
C ARG A 44 -6.72 3.88 0.23
N LEU A 45 -6.14 3.37 -0.86
CA LEU A 45 -5.43 4.17 -1.84
C LEU A 45 -6.16 4.15 -3.18
N THR A 46 -6.28 5.33 -3.80
CA THR A 46 -6.90 5.50 -5.12
C THR A 46 -5.89 6.16 -6.05
N PRO A 47 -5.65 5.61 -7.25
CA PRO A 47 -4.70 6.21 -8.19
C PRO A 47 -5.24 7.53 -8.75
N VAL A 48 -4.34 8.50 -8.97
CA VAL A 48 -4.67 9.82 -9.51
C VAL A 48 -3.88 10.03 -10.79
N GLY A 49 -4.59 10.16 -11.91
CA GLY A 49 -3.96 10.43 -13.20
C GLY A 49 -3.34 9.21 -13.86
N HIS A 50 -3.58 7.98 -13.34
CA HIS A 50 -3.13 6.73 -13.94
C HIS A 50 -4.06 5.58 -13.57
N THR A 51 -3.89 4.43 -14.21
CA THR A 51 -4.75 3.27 -14.01
C THR A 51 -4.13 2.16 -13.15
N ALA A 52 -2.95 2.42 -12.58
CA ALA A 52 -2.21 1.44 -11.79
C ALA A 52 -2.02 0.10 -12.54
N HIS A 53 -1.76 0.16 -13.86
CA HIS A 53 -1.63 -1.02 -14.73
C HIS A 53 -2.86 -1.95 -14.67
N GLY A 54 -4.06 -1.38 -14.45
CA GLY A 54 -5.29 -2.15 -14.31
C GLY A 54 -5.42 -2.92 -13.00
N ARG A 55 -4.48 -2.76 -12.08
CA ARG A 55 -4.53 -3.37 -10.73
C ARG A 55 -5.43 -2.54 -9.81
N SER A 56 -5.93 -3.16 -8.75
CA SER A 56 -6.88 -2.52 -7.83
C SER A 56 -6.73 -3.02 -6.40
N ALA A 57 -7.56 -2.48 -5.50
CA ALA A 57 -7.64 -2.87 -4.10
C ALA A 57 -6.34 -2.61 -3.33
N PHE A 58 -5.77 -1.42 -3.48
CA PHE A 58 -4.56 -1.03 -2.76
C PHE A 58 -4.88 -0.35 -1.45
N LEU A 59 -4.12 -0.72 -0.40
CA LEU A 59 -4.26 -0.18 0.96
C LEU A 59 -2.88 0.08 1.55
N VAL A 60 -2.85 0.90 2.61
CA VAL A 60 -1.73 0.93 3.57
C VAL A 60 -2.21 0.16 4.80
N HIS A 61 -1.49 -0.87 5.22
CA HIS A 61 -1.88 -1.66 6.40
C HIS A 61 -0.65 -2.22 7.13
N GLY A 62 -0.89 -2.97 8.21
CA GLY A 62 0.19 -3.57 9.00
C GLY A 62 0.69 -4.88 8.43
N ASP A 63 1.85 -5.31 8.93
CA ASP A 63 2.47 -6.56 8.50
C ASP A 63 1.80 -7.78 9.11
N SER A 64 2.08 -8.94 8.56
CA SER A 64 1.65 -10.21 9.11
C SER A 64 2.38 -10.52 10.41
N ARG A 65 1.64 -10.93 11.45
CA ARG A 65 2.24 -11.36 12.71
C ARG A 65 2.86 -12.76 12.58
N LYS A 66 2.26 -13.62 11.75
CA LYS A 66 2.71 -15.00 11.56
C LYS A 66 3.88 -15.11 10.60
N ALA A 67 3.92 -14.25 9.59
CA ALA A 67 4.94 -14.30 8.55
C ALA A 67 5.34 -12.86 8.16
N PRO A 68 6.12 -12.17 9.00
CA PRO A 68 6.56 -10.80 8.68
C PRO A 68 7.26 -10.75 7.32
N GLY A 69 6.97 -9.70 6.56
CA GLY A 69 7.53 -9.52 5.23
C GLY A 69 6.70 -10.14 4.10
N SER A 70 5.57 -10.80 4.42
CA SER A 70 4.75 -11.52 3.42
C SER A 70 3.32 -10.96 3.26
N ALA A 71 3.00 -9.84 3.90
CA ALA A 71 1.62 -9.35 3.95
C ALA A 71 1.18 -8.55 2.72
N SER A 72 2.08 -8.24 1.80
CA SER A 72 1.76 -7.35 0.68
C SER A 72 1.64 -8.11 -0.65
N ASN A 73 0.50 -7.91 -1.33
CA ASN A 73 0.32 -8.25 -2.74
C ASN A 73 0.33 -6.98 -3.62
N GLY A 74 0.94 -5.90 -3.12
CA GLY A 74 0.99 -4.59 -3.76
C GLY A 74 0.63 -3.45 -2.81
N CYS A 75 0.02 -3.73 -1.66
CA CYS A 75 -0.26 -2.73 -0.63
C CYS A 75 1.04 -2.24 0.02
N ILE A 76 0.99 -1.06 0.63
CA ILE A 76 2.12 -0.54 1.41
C ILE A 76 2.00 -1.08 2.84
N ILE A 77 3.06 -1.66 3.35
CA ILE A 77 3.13 -2.18 4.71
C ILE A 77 3.92 -1.23 5.58
N LEU A 78 3.26 -0.65 6.58
CA LEU A 78 3.84 0.29 7.53
C LEU A 78 3.34 -0.02 8.94
N SER A 79 4.16 0.31 9.94
CA SER A 79 3.76 0.14 11.35
C SER A 79 2.58 1.05 11.71
N ARG A 80 1.86 0.71 12.78
CA ARG A 80 0.71 1.51 13.26
C ARG A 80 1.11 2.95 13.58
N PRO A 81 2.21 3.22 14.32
CA PRO A 81 2.61 4.60 14.59
C PRO A 81 2.85 5.43 13.34
N VAL A 82 3.43 4.84 12.30
CA VAL A 82 3.67 5.52 11.03
C VAL A 82 2.35 5.83 10.32
N ARG A 83 1.42 4.87 10.29
CA ARG A 83 0.09 5.08 9.68
C ARG A 83 -0.69 6.17 10.42
N ASP A 84 -0.62 6.20 11.75
CA ASP A 84 -1.23 7.26 12.56
C ASP A 84 -0.68 8.63 12.18
N ARG A 85 0.63 8.77 12.03
CA ARG A 85 1.27 10.02 11.63
C ARG A 85 0.86 10.45 10.23
N MET A 86 0.78 9.53 9.30
CA MET A 86 0.33 9.82 7.94
C MET A 86 -1.05 10.44 7.94
N TRP A 87 -1.96 9.87 8.70
CA TRP A 87 -3.34 10.38 8.80
C TRP A 87 -3.41 11.71 9.54
N GLN A 88 -2.69 11.85 10.66
CA GLN A 88 -2.67 13.06 11.48
C GLN A 88 -2.05 14.26 10.76
N SER A 89 -1.20 14.04 9.76
CA SER A 89 -0.57 15.12 8.99
C SER A 89 -1.59 15.98 8.24
N GLY A 90 -2.79 15.48 7.98
CA GLY A 90 -3.79 16.16 7.16
C GLY A 90 -3.55 16.04 5.67
N ASP A 91 -2.38 15.56 5.24
CA ASP A 91 -2.07 15.34 3.83
C ASP A 91 -2.70 14.03 3.35
N ARG A 92 -3.42 14.10 2.25
CA ARG A 92 -4.10 12.95 1.65
C ARG A 92 -3.51 12.54 0.31
N ASP A 93 -2.50 13.26 -0.14
CA ASP A 93 -1.78 12.95 -1.38
C ASP A 93 -0.53 12.12 -1.06
N LEU A 94 -0.32 11.07 -1.84
CA LEU A 94 0.83 10.18 -1.70
C LEU A 94 1.50 10.06 -3.05
N LEU A 95 2.78 10.42 -3.13
CA LEU A 95 3.59 10.22 -4.33
C LEU A 95 4.47 8.99 -4.16
N VAL A 96 4.27 8.00 -5.03
CA VAL A 96 5.09 6.78 -5.05
C VAL A 96 6.17 6.94 -6.09
N VAL A 97 7.41 6.82 -5.63
CA VAL A 97 8.62 6.93 -6.47
C VAL A 97 9.44 5.63 -6.34
N GLU A 98 10.54 5.56 -7.04
CA GLU A 98 11.44 4.40 -6.95
C GLU A 98 11.92 4.13 -5.53
#